data_7b152ddb08cd8093b1e0a9733edeb078
#
_entry.id   7b152ddb08cd8093b1e0a9733edeb078
#
_cell.length_a   1.000
_cell.length_b   1.000
_cell.length_c   1.000
_cell.angle_alpha   90.00
_cell.angle_beta   90.00
_cell.angle_gamma   90.00
#
_symmetry.space_group_name_H-M   'P 1'
#
loop_
_entity.id
_entity.type
_entity.pdbx_description
1 polymer ?
#
loop_
_entity_poly.entity_id
_entity_poly.type
_entity_poly.pdbx_seq_one_letter_code
_entity_poly.pdbx_strand_id
1 'polypeptide(L)'
;MSYFDPTLIMFMVYIVAMVLIGLFAYRATSDFSDYILGGRSLGSFVTALSAGASDMSGWLLMGLPGAIYLSGLSEAWIAIGLIIGAWLNWLLVAGRLRVHTEIQNNALTLPDYFTSRFDDQKKILRIFSAVIILVFFAIYCASGMVAGARLFENLFGMPYTTAIWLSAIATISYVCIGGFLAISWTDTFQAGLMIFALLLTPIVTYLAIGDTTQFVTLIETARPHAFNIISDLSVVAVLSSMAWGLGYFGQPHILVRFMAADSVKSIPAARRIGMTWMILCLVGAVGAGFFGIAYFQQHPELAGVVSKNPETVFMELTKILFNPWIVGIILAAILAAVMSTLSCQLLVCSSALTEDLYKGFIRKNASQKELVWVGRIMVLAIAVLAIVLAGNPDSKVLGLVAYAWAGFGAAFGPLIILSLFWKRMTLEGALAGMIVGAVVVIGWKNLFASTGVYEIIPGFICAFISIIVVSLISKAPNSDVTGRFEQADKLYKEST
;
A
#
# COMPACT_ATOMS: atom_id res chain seq x y z
N MET A 1 27.51 -16.57 -10.70
CA MET A 1 26.52 -17.57 -10.18
C MET A 1 26.55 -18.78 -11.07
N SER A 2 26.59 -19.99 -10.48
CA SER A 2 26.42 -21.23 -11.24
C SER A 2 24.96 -21.36 -11.67
N TYR A 3 24.67 -22.03 -12.79
CA TYR A 3 23.30 -22.29 -13.26
C TYR A 3 22.46 -23.12 -12.27
N PHE A 4 23.07 -23.67 -11.24
CA PHE A 4 22.47 -24.48 -10.17
C PHE A 4 22.52 -23.78 -8.80
N ASP A 5 22.52 -22.46 -8.75
CA ASP A 5 22.40 -21.72 -7.48
C ASP A 5 20.99 -21.92 -6.89
N PRO A 6 20.87 -22.53 -5.70
CA PRO A 6 19.56 -22.80 -5.09
C PRO A 6 18.74 -21.54 -4.86
N THR A 7 19.39 -20.42 -4.57
CA THR A 7 18.72 -19.10 -4.40
C THR A 7 18.03 -18.70 -5.69
N LEU A 8 18.73 -18.79 -6.82
CA LEU A 8 18.17 -18.47 -8.14
C LEU A 8 17.03 -19.43 -8.51
N ILE A 9 17.19 -20.74 -8.25
CA ILE A 9 16.16 -21.74 -8.53
C ILE A 9 14.86 -21.40 -7.79
N MET A 10 14.93 -21.13 -6.47
CA MET A 10 13.74 -20.81 -5.67
C MET A 10 13.09 -19.51 -6.10
N PHE A 11 13.89 -18.51 -6.48
CA PHE A 11 13.41 -17.27 -7.02
C PHE A 11 12.65 -17.43 -8.34
N MET A 12 13.20 -18.26 -9.25
CA MET A 12 12.55 -18.60 -10.53
C MET A 12 11.27 -19.43 -10.32
N VAL A 13 11.26 -20.36 -9.38
CA VAL A 13 10.07 -21.13 -8.99
C VAL A 13 8.95 -20.19 -8.54
N TYR A 14 9.29 -19.20 -7.73
CA TYR A 14 8.33 -18.17 -7.31
C TYR A 14 7.73 -17.40 -8.52
N ILE A 15 8.57 -16.89 -9.42
CA ILE A 15 8.12 -16.13 -10.60
C ILE A 15 7.21 -17.00 -11.48
N VAL A 16 7.60 -18.26 -11.74
CA VAL A 16 6.79 -19.19 -12.52
C VAL A 16 5.45 -19.45 -11.84
N ALA A 17 5.41 -19.65 -10.53
CA ALA A 17 4.18 -19.83 -9.78
C ALA A 17 3.24 -18.62 -9.92
N MET A 18 3.76 -17.39 -9.84
CA MET A 18 2.96 -16.17 -10.03
C MET A 18 2.36 -16.09 -11.44
N VAL A 19 3.14 -16.39 -12.46
CA VAL A 19 2.65 -16.42 -13.86
C VAL A 19 1.57 -17.48 -14.03
N LEU A 20 1.75 -18.67 -13.46
CA LEU A 20 0.74 -19.76 -13.54
C LEU A 20 -0.59 -19.38 -12.85
N ILE A 21 -0.53 -18.77 -11.66
CA ILE A 21 -1.72 -18.26 -10.96
C ILE A 21 -2.41 -17.18 -11.82
N GLY A 22 -1.62 -16.25 -12.38
CA GLY A 22 -2.14 -15.22 -13.28
C GLY A 22 -2.85 -15.79 -14.52
N LEU A 23 -2.28 -16.79 -15.15
CA LEU A 23 -2.87 -17.49 -16.31
C LEU A 23 -4.16 -18.24 -15.94
N PHE A 24 -4.18 -18.86 -14.76
CA PHE A 24 -5.37 -19.55 -14.26
C PHE A 24 -6.51 -18.55 -13.99
N ALA A 25 -6.22 -17.45 -13.33
CA ALA A 25 -7.20 -16.41 -13.02
C ALA A 25 -7.69 -15.67 -14.29
N TYR A 26 -6.85 -15.56 -15.33
CA TYR A 26 -7.24 -14.99 -16.61
C TYR A 26 -8.47 -15.70 -17.21
N ARG A 27 -8.58 -17.04 -17.03
CA ARG A 27 -9.72 -17.83 -17.49
C ARG A 27 -11.01 -17.54 -16.71
N ALA A 28 -10.91 -16.99 -15.51
CA ALA A 28 -12.05 -16.63 -14.67
C ALA A 28 -12.53 -15.19 -14.90
N THR A 29 -11.81 -14.40 -15.70
CA THR A 29 -12.15 -13.01 -16.02
C THR A 29 -12.94 -12.96 -17.33
N SER A 30 -14.23 -12.61 -17.25
CA SER A 30 -15.15 -12.63 -18.40
C SER A 30 -15.38 -11.24 -19.00
N ASP A 31 -15.44 -10.20 -18.18
CA ASP A 31 -15.74 -8.84 -18.61
C ASP A 31 -14.86 -7.78 -17.91
N PHE A 32 -15.13 -6.51 -18.19
CA PHE A 32 -14.35 -5.41 -17.63
C PHE A 32 -14.64 -5.18 -16.14
N SER A 33 -15.83 -5.50 -15.65
CA SER A 33 -16.17 -5.45 -14.22
C SER A 33 -15.37 -6.50 -13.45
N ASP A 34 -15.25 -7.71 -13.99
CA ASP A 34 -14.38 -8.75 -13.43
C ASP A 34 -12.92 -8.31 -13.44
N TYR A 35 -12.48 -7.66 -14.53
CA TYR A 35 -11.12 -7.19 -14.68
C TYR A 35 -10.74 -6.12 -13.64
N ILE A 36 -11.67 -5.21 -13.28
CA ILE A 36 -11.39 -4.10 -12.34
C ILE A 36 -11.70 -4.47 -10.88
N LEU A 37 -12.78 -5.22 -10.61
CA LEU A 37 -13.32 -5.42 -9.26
C LEU A 37 -13.62 -6.89 -8.92
N GLY A 38 -13.36 -7.82 -9.84
CA GLY A 38 -13.59 -9.25 -9.64
C GLY A 38 -15.04 -9.63 -9.35
N GLY A 39 -16.01 -8.91 -9.90
CA GLY A 39 -17.42 -9.17 -9.73
C GLY A 39 -17.92 -9.13 -8.28
N ARG A 40 -17.20 -8.46 -7.36
CA ARG A 40 -17.47 -8.42 -5.90
C ARG A 40 -17.57 -9.83 -5.29
N SER A 41 -16.65 -10.72 -5.64
CA SER A 41 -16.70 -12.13 -5.27
C SER A 41 -15.64 -12.55 -4.25
N LEU A 42 -14.91 -11.60 -3.64
CA LEU A 42 -13.85 -11.93 -2.71
C LEU A 42 -14.40 -12.39 -1.36
N GLY A 43 -14.19 -13.65 -1.01
CA GLY A 43 -14.46 -14.18 0.33
C GLY A 43 -13.53 -13.56 1.39
N SER A 44 -13.88 -13.71 2.67
CA SER A 44 -13.21 -13.05 3.80
C SER A 44 -11.70 -13.25 3.85
N PHE A 45 -11.20 -14.45 3.53
CA PHE A 45 -9.78 -14.77 3.56
C PHE A 45 -8.98 -14.02 2.48
N VAL A 46 -9.47 -14.07 1.24
CA VAL A 46 -8.83 -13.38 0.11
C VAL A 46 -8.93 -11.86 0.28
N THR A 47 -10.09 -11.34 0.71
CA THR A 47 -10.26 -9.91 1.00
C THR A 47 -9.25 -9.42 2.04
N ALA A 48 -9.06 -10.18 3.12
CA ALA A 48 -8.13 -9.84 4.19
C ALA A 48 -6.68 -9.80 3.73
N LEU A 49 -6.23 -10.89 3.11
CA LEU A 49 -4.83 -11.03 2.72
C LEU A 49 -4.46 -10.19 1.50
N SER A 50 -5.38 -10.04 0.53
CA SER A 50 -5.15 -9.15 -0.59
C SER A 50 -5.13 -7.69 -0.14
N ALA A 51 -6.01 -7.25 0.78
CA ALA A 51 -5.94 -5.91 1.35
C ALA A 51 -4.60 -5.68 2.08
N GLY A 52 -4.17 -6.62 2.91
CA GLY A 52 -2.90 -6.56 3.62
C GLY A 52 -1.68 -6.56 2.69
N ALA A 53 -1.59 -7.52 1.77
CA ALA A 53 -0.47 -7.64 0.85
C ALA A 53 -0.40 -6.48 -0.17
N SER A 54 -1.54 -5.88 -0.55
CA SER A 54 -1.55 -4.71 -1.42
C SER A 54 -1.01 -3.45 -0.75
N ASP A 55 -1.09 -3.38 0.56
CA ASP A 55 -0.59 -2.29 1.40
C ASP A 55 0.90 -2.48 1.76
N MET A 56 1.24 -3.68 2.23
CA MET A 56 2.54 -4.03 2.78
C MET A 56 3.55 -4.31 1.65
N SER A 57 4.13 -3.24 1.10
CA SER A 57 5.10 -3.29 -0.01
C SER A 57 6.54 -3.54 0.46
N GLY A 58 7.50 -3.24 -0.40
CA GLY A 58 8.92 -3.25 -0.04
C GLY A 58 9.28 -2.43 1.19
N TRP A 59 8.48 -1.43 1.57
CA TRP A 59 8.71 -0.66 2.79
C TRP A 59 8.66 -1.52 4.06
N LEU A 60 7.84 -2.57 4.08
CA LEU A 60 7.69 -3.46 5.24
C LEU A 60 8.95 -4.33 5.50
N LEU A 61 9.60 -4.81 4.44
CA LEU A 61 10.78 -5.68 4.55
C LEU A 61 12.10 -4.91 4.42
N MET A 62 12.07 -3.67 4.00
CA MET A 62 13.26 -2.84 3.79
C MET A 62 13.20 -1.54 4.59
N GLY A 63 12.18 -0.70 4.33
CA GLY A 63 12.07 0.64 4.89
C GLY A 63 11.93 0.65 6.41
N LEU A 64 10.93 -0.06 6.95
CA LEU A 64 10.70 -0.11 8.40
C LEU A 64 11.84 -0.81 9.16
N PRO A 65 12.32 -1.99 8.75
CA PRO A 65 13.51 -2.57 9.40
C PRO A 65 14.73 -1.66 9.34
N GLY A 66 14.94 -0.95 8.22
CA GLY A 66 16.02 0.02 8.08
C GLY A 66 15.90 1.21 9.04
N ALA A 67 14.69 1.76 9.20
CA ALA A 67 14.43 2.85 10.15
C ALA A 67 14.67 2.40 11.60
N ILE A 68 14.17 1.21 11.98
CA ILE A 68 14.41 0.61 13.30
C ILE A 68 15.90 0.34 13.53
N TYR A 69 16.62 -0.16 12.52
CA TYR A 69 18.07 -0.39 12.61
C TYR A 69 18.86 0.90 12.89
N LEU A 70 18.42 2.02 12.31
CA LEU A 70 19.05 3.33 12.51
C LEU A 70 18.74 3.95 13.86
N SER A 71 17.46 3.93 14.26
CA SER A 71 16.94 4.77 15.35
C SER A 71 16.42 3.97 16.56
N GLY A 72 16.33 2.63 16.46
CA GLY A 72 15.76 1.80 17.50
C GLY A 72 14.22 1.82 17.54
N LEU A 73 13.65 1.50 18.71
CA LEU A 73 12.20 1.33 18.90
C LEU A 73 11.40 2.63 18.82
N SER A 74 12.05 3.78 18.75
CA SER A 74 11.36 5.07 18.51
C SER A 74 10.59 5.08 17.19
N GLU A 75 11.04 4.37 16.16
CA GLU A 75 10.35 4.24 14.87
C GLU A 75 9.17 3.25 14.91
N ALA A 76 9.02 2.47 15.99
CA ALA A 76 7.88 1.57 16.16
C ALA A 76 6.53 2.31 16.25
N TRP A 77 6.52 3.62 16.51
CA TRP A 77 5.31 4.45 16.46
C TRP A 77 4.66 4.45 15.07
N ILE A 78 5.44 4.27 13.99
CA ILE A 78 4.91 4.07 12.64
C ILE A 78 4.02 2.81 12.62
N ALA A 79 4.55 1.68 13.12
CA ALA A 79 3.82 0.41 13.17
C ALA A 79 2.56 0.51 14.05
N ILE A 80 2.67 1.16 15.22
CA ILE A 80 1.54 1.39 16.14
C ILE A 80 0.45 2.22 15.46
N GLY A 81 0.82 3.33 14.82
CA GLY A 81 -0.11 4.19 14.08
C GLY A 81 -0.81 3.44 12.96
N LEU A 82 -0.06 2.66 12.17
CA LEU A 82 -0.60 1.84 11.09
C LEU A 82 -1.61 0.79 11.61
N ILE A 83 -1.30 0.08 12.71
CA ILE A 83 -2.22 -0.90 13.32
C ILE A 83 -3.53 -0.24 13.73
N ILE A 84 -3.46 0.91 14.42
CA ILE A 84 -4.65 1.66 14.86
C ILE A 84 -5.46 2.14 13.65
N GLY A 85 -4.80 2.75 12.66
CA GLY A 85 -5.45 3.27 11.46
C GLY A 85 -6.11 2.17 10.64
N ALA A 86 -5.43 1.06 10.40
CA ALA A 86 -5.98 -0.09 9.68
C ALA A 86 -7.19 -0.68 10.43
N TRP A 87 -7.07 -0.87 11.75
CA TRP A 87 -8.19 -1.40 12.55
C TRP A 87 -9.42 -0.50 12.47
N LEU A 88 -9.23 0.81 12.60
CA LEU A 88 -10.33 1.78 12.46
C LEU A 88 -10.91 1.79 11.04
N ASN A 89 -10.09 1.67 10.01
CA ASN A 89 -10.53 1.61 8.63
C ASN A 89 -11.39 0.35 8.36
N TRP A 90 -10.97 -0.81 8.86
CA TRP A 90 -11.76 -2.03 8.81
C TRP A 90 -13.08 -1.93 9.58
N LEU A 91 -13.05 -1.27 10.75
CA LEU A 91 -14.22 -1.15 11.63
C LEU A 91 -15.25 -0.16 11.08
N LEU A 92 -14.77 1.01 10.65
CA LEU A 92 -15.64 2.14 10.33
C LEU A 92 -15.98 2.23 8.83
N VAL A 93 -15.01 1.93 7.96
CA VAL A 93 -15.12 2.19 6.53
C VAL A 93 -15.53 0.95 5.74
N ALA A 94 -14.89 -0.19 5.97
CA ALA A 94 -14.99 -1.34 5.07
C ALA A 94 -16.43 -1.78 4.78
N GLY A 95 -17.22 -2.05 5.79
CA GLY A 95 -18.60 -2.50 5.61
C GLY A 95 -19.51 -1.43 5.01
N ARG A 96 -19.38 -0.17 5.47
CA ARG A 96 -20.17 0.95 4.93
C ARG A 96 -19.83 1.21 3.46
N LEU A 97 -18.54 1.25 3.10
CA LEU A 97 -18.10 1.46 1.74
C LEU A 97 -18.61 0.36 0.80
N ARG A 98 -18.61 -0.91 1.26
CA ARG A 98 -19.15 -2.04 0.50
C ARG A 98 -20.61 -1.81 0.11
N VAL A 99 -21.46 -1.39 1.06
CA VAL A 99 -22.89 -1.12 0.80
C VAL A 99 -23.08 0.15 -0.03
N HIS A 100 -22.39 1.23 0.37
CA HIS A 100 -22.56 2.52 -0.31
C HIS A 100 -22.18 2.43 -1.80
N THR A 101 -21.11 1.73 -2.16
CA THR A 101 -20.70 1.59 -3.57
C THR A 101 -21.68 0.74 -4.38
N GLU A 102 -22.34 -0.23 -3.76
CA GLU A 102 -23.40 -1.01 -4.41
C GLU A 102 -24.65 -0.17 -4.71
N ILE A 103 -25.14 0.58 -3.71
CA ILE A 103 -26.31 1.48 -3.85
C ILE A 103 -26.02 2.63 -4.80
N GLN A 104 -24.78 3.14 -4.84
CA GLN A 104 -24.36 4.22 -5.74
C GLN A 104 -24.03 3.69 -7.15
N ASN A 105 -25.06 3.17 -7.84
CA ASN A 105 -25.01 2.64 -9.21
C ASN A 105 -23.98 1.51 -9.40
N ASN A 106 -23.75 0.68 -8.38
CA ASN A 106 -22.76 -0.37 -8.40
C ASN A 106 -21.36 0.12 -8.84
N ALA A 107 -20.92 1.22 -8.24
CA ALA A 107 -19.68 1.91 -8.60
C ALA A 107 -18.47 0.94 -8.57
N LEU A 108 -17.71 0.91 -9.65
CA LEU A 108 -16.55 0.02 -9.82
C LEU A 108 -15.24 0.64 -9.33
N THR A 109 -15.16 1.97 -9.30
CA THR A 109 -13.98 2.73 -8.87
C THR A 109 -14.35 3.75 -7.80
N LEU A 110 -13.37 4.26 -7.06
CA LEU A 110 -13.63 5.35 -6.12
C LEU A 110 -14.07 6.64 -6.82
N PRO A 111 -13.47 7.08 -7.96
CA PRO A 111 -13.97 8.22 -8.71
C PRO A 111 -15.42 8.04 -9.16
N ASP A 112 -15.81 6.84 -9.56
CA ASP A 112 -17.19 6.51 -9.92
C ASP A 112 -18.13 6.58 -8.71
N TYR A 113 -17.70 6.07 -7.55
CA TYR A 113 -18.43 6.21 -6.28
C TYR A 113 -18.67 7.68 -5.92
N PHE A 114 -17.64 8.53 -5.98
CA PHE A 114 -17.81 9.95 -5.67
C PHE A 114 -18.76 10.65 -6.64
N THR A 115 -18.64 10.35 -7.94
CA THR A 115 -19.53 10.89 -8.99
C THR A 115 -20.99 10.54 -8.68
N SER A 116 -21.27 9.28 -8.36
CA SER A 116 -22.63 8.83 -8.05
C SER A 116 -23.13 9.34 -6.69
N ARG A 117 -22.27 9.34 -5.66
CA ARG A 117 -22.60 9.75 -4.29
C ARG A 117 -23.05 11.22 -4.21
N PHE A 118 -22.45 12.09 -5.01
CA PHE A 118 -22.70 13.53 -5.00
C PHE A 118 -23.49 14.02 -6.21
N ASP A 119 -23.99 13.13 -7.07
CA ASP A 119 -24.73 13.44 -8.29
C ASP A 119 -23.96 14.42 -9.21
N ASP A 120 -22.66 14.15 -9.41
CA ASP A 120 -21.77 14.99 -10.22
C ASP A 120 -22.01 14.81 -11.71
N GLN A 121 -23.01 15.52 -12.23
CA GLN A 121 -23.40 15.48 -13.64
C GLN A 121 -22.28 15.94 -14.59
N LYS A 122 -21.39 16.82 -14.12
CA LYS A 122 -20.24 17.33 -14.88
C LYS A 122 -19.01 16.42 -14.79
N LYS A 123 -19.05 15.41 -13.93
CA LYS A 123 -17.94 14.47 -13.69
C LYS A 123 -16.64 15.16 -13.24
N ILE A 124 -16.73 16.27 -12.52
CA ILE A 124 -15.56 17.04 -12.04
C ILE A 124 -14.80 16.23 -10.99
N LEU A 125 -15.51 15.63 -10.02
CA LEU A 125 -14.90 14.77 -9.01
C LEU A 125 -14.16 13.61 -9.65
N ARG A 126 -14.72 13.01 -10.73
CA ARG A 126 -14.10 11.91 -11.46
C ARG A 126 -12.75 12.32 -12.05
N ILE A 127 -12.66 13.51 -12.67
CA ILE A 127 -11.40 14.02 -13.24
C ILE A 127 -10.37 14.28 -12.16
N PHE A 128 -10.73 15.04 -11.11
CA PHE A 128 -9.79 15.39 -10.04
C PHE A 128 -9.32 14.15 -9.27
N SER A 129 -10.23 13.21 -8.97
CA SER A 129 -9.86 11.94 -8.34
C SER A 129 -8.88 11.15 -9.20
N ALA A 130 -9.14 11.01 -10.50
CA ALA A 130 -8.25 10.30 -11.42
C ALA A 130 -6.87 10.95 -11.49
N VAL A 131 -6.79 12.28 -11.56
CA VAL A 131 -5.51 13.03 -11.58
C VAL A 131 -4.73 12.79 -10.28
N ILE A 132 -5.37 12.89 -9.12
CA ILE A 132 -4.74 12.64 -7.81
C ILE A 132 -4.24 11.20 -7.71
N ILE A 133 -5.06 10.23 -8.17
CA ILE A 133 -4.67 8.81 -8.21
C ILE A 133 -3.41 8.65 -9.06
N LEU A 134 -3.36 9.24 -10.25
CA LEU A 134 -2.21 9.14 -11.14
C LEU A 134 -0.94 9.74 -10.53
N VAL A 135 -1.03 10.95 -9.97
CA VAL A 135 0.12 11.65 -9.41
C VAL A 135 0.74 10.87 -8.25
N PHE A 136 -0.07 10.50 -7.26
CA PHE A 136 0.48 9.86 -6.07
C PHE A 136 0.81 8.38 -6.28
N PHE A 137 0.08 7.66 -7.14
CA PHE A 137 0.50 6.30 -7.48
C PHE A 137 1.71 6.24 -8.40
N ALA A 138 1.96 7.23 -9.26
CA ALA A 138 3.21 7.27 -10.00
C ALA A 138 4.41 7.30 -9.04
N ILE A 139 4.33 8.10 -7.97
CA ILE A 139 5.37 8.18 -6.92
C ILE A 139 5.42 6.89 -6.10
N TYR A 140 4.27 6.31 -5.74
CA TYR A 140 4.24 5.08 -4.97
C TYR A 140 4.76 3.89 -5.80
N CYS A 141 4.37 3.79 -7.07
CA CYS A 141 4.91 2.79 -7.99
C CYS A 141 6.44 2.93 -8.15
N ALA A 142 6.95 4.17 -8.18
CA ALA A 142 8.39 4.42 -8.20
C ALA A 142 9.09 3.82 -6.96
N SER A 143 8.49 3.89 -5.77
CA SER A 143 9.05 3.23 -4.57
C SER A 143 9.17 1.71 -4.73
N GLY A 144 8.16 1.08 -5.33
CA GLY A 144 8.20 -0.35 -5.67
C GLY A 144 9.30 -0.69 -6.68
N MET A 145 9.49 0.17 -7.70
CA MET A 145 10.60 0.01 -8.67
C MET A 145 11.96 0.14 -7.99
N VAL A 146 12.13 1.10 -7.06
CA VAL A 146 13.37 1.24 -6.26
C VAL A 146 13.61 -0.01 -5.41
N ALA A 147 12.59 -0.49 -4.69
CA ALA A 147 12.72 -1.68 -3.85
C ALA A 147 13.08 -2.93 -4.66
N GLY A 148 12.43 -3.14 -5.79
CA GLY A 148 12.74 -4.23 -6.71
C GLY A 148 14.14 -4.12 -7.31
N ALA A 149 14.56 -2.92 -7.72
CA ALA A 149 15.91 -2.67 -8.24
C ALA A 149 16.98 -2.98 -7.18
N ARG A 150 16.77 -2.53 -5.93
CA ARG A 150 17.66 -2.83 -4.81
C ARG A 150 17.78 -4.33 -4.51
N LEU A 151 16.65 -5.06 -4.59
CA LEU A 151 16.66 -6.51 -4.45
C LEU A 151 17.51 -7.17 -5.53
N PHE A 152 17.31 -6.83 -6.80
CA PHE A 152 18.05 -7.42 -7.93
C PHE A 152 19.52 -7.00 -7.92
N GLU A 153 19.84 -5.74 -7.60
CA GLU A 153 21.21 -5.26 -7.41
C GLU A 153 21.93 -6.07 -6.32
N ASN A 154 21.27 -6.23 -5.16
CA ASN A 154 21.83 -6.94 -4.01
C ASN A 154 21.98 -8.45 -4.25
N LEU A 155 21.02 -9.06 -4.96
CA LEU A 155 21.00 -10.50 -5.20
C LEU A 155 21.95 -10.92 -6.33
N PHE A 156 22.00 -10.15 -7.42
CA PHE A 156 22.72 -10.53 -8.64
C PHE A 156 23.99 -9.72 -8.90
N GLY A 157 24.26 -8.69 -8.07
CA GLY A 157 25.44 -7.83 -8.26
C GLY A 157 25.41 -6.99 -9.54
N MET A 158 24.20 -6.76 -10.09
CA MET A 158 24.04 -6.02 -11.35
C MET A 158 23.90 -4.51 -11.09
N PRO A 159 24.22 -3.66 -12.11
CA PRO A 159 24.00 -2.23 -11.99
C PRO A 159 22.52 -1.89 -11.74
N TYR A 160 22.26 -0.86 -10.92
CA TYR A 160 20.91 -0.40 -10.57
C TYR A 160 20.02 -0.16 -11.81
N THR A 161 20.59 0.44 -12.87
CA THR A 161 19.87 0.71 -14.12
C THR A 161 19.38 -0.55 -14.84
N THR A 162 20.11 -1.66 -14.76
CA THR A 162 19.69 -2.95 -15.29
C THR A 162 18.68 -3.61 -14.34
N ALA A 163 18.94 -3.55 -13.04
CA ALA A 163 18.11 -4.14 -12.00
C ALA A 163 16.67 -3.60 -12.02
N ILE A 164 16.49 -2.28 -12.24
CA ILE A 164 15.17 -1.64 -12.27
C ILE A 164 14.32 -2.16 -13.45
N TRP A 165 14.91 -2.34 -14.63
CA TRP A 165 14.19 -2.88 -15.79
C TRP A 165 13.81 -4.35 -15.60
N LEU A 166 14.70 -5.18 -15.06
CA LEU A 166 14.41 -6.59 -14.82
C LEU A 166 13.34 -6.78 -13.75
N SER A 167 13.40 -6.03 -12.65
CA SER A 167 12.36 -6.08 -11.62
C SER A 167 11.01 -5.60 -12.13
N ALA A 168 11.00 -4.56 -12.96
CA ALA A 168 9.80 -4.06 -13.62
C ALA A 168 9.19 -5.11 -14.55
N ILE A 169 9.98 -5.75 -15.40
CA ILE A 169 9.52 -6.81 -16.32
C ILE A 169 8.93 -7.97 -15.51
N ALA A 170 9.60 -8.43 -14.46
CA ALA A 170 9.11 -9.48 -13.59
C ALA A 170 7.73 -9.16 -13.01
N THR A 171 7.53 -7.91 -12.54
CA THR A 171 6.24 -7.47 -11.96
C THR A 171 5.16 -7.28 -13.02
N ILE A 172 5.47 -6.61 -14.13
CA ILE A 172 4.47 -6.26 -15.14
C ILE A 172 3.99 -7.49 -15.92
N SER A 173 4.84 -8.51 -16.05
CA SER A 173 4.55 -9.70 -16.86
C SER A 173 3.23 -10.39 -16.51
N TYR A 174 2.85 -10.44 -15.22
CA TYR A 174 1.59 -11.08 -14.82
C TYR A 174 0.43 -10.09 -14.64
N VAL A 175 0.70 -8.81 -14.33
CA VAL A 175 -0.33 -7.77 -14.14
C VAL A 175 -1.16 -7.56 -15.39
N CYS A 176 -0.50 -7.51 -16.55
CA CYS A 176 -1.16 -7.32 -17.83
C CYS A 176 -2.08 -8.50 -18.23
N ILE A 177 -1.90 -9.68 -17.63
CA ILE A 177 -2.61 -10.90 -18.01
C ILE A 177 -3.94 -11.02 -17.27
N GLY A 178 -3.95 -10.94 -15.96
CA GLY A 178 -5.00 -11.52 -15.14
C GLY A 178 -6.01 -10.58 -14.45
N GLY A 179 -5.84 -9.26 -14.47
CA GLY A 179 -6.75 -8.32 -13.80
C GLY A 179 -6.88 -8.51 -12.29
N PHE A 180 -7.98 -8.02 -11.69
CA PHE A 180 -8.18 -7.93 -10.25
C PHE A 180 -8.21 -9.29 -9.52
N LEU A 181 -8.87 -10.31 -10.09
CA LEU A 181 -8.94 -11.64 -9.48
C LEU A 181 -7.56 -12.30 -9.41
N ALA A 182 -6.79 -12.20 -10.50
CA ALA A 182 -5.43 -12.72 -10.53
C ALA A 182 -4.55 -12.07 -9.47
N ILE A 183 -4.62 -10.74 -9.38
CA ILE A 183 -3.88 -9.98 -8.37
C ILE A 183 -4.31 -10.41 -6.96
N SER A 184 -5.62 -10.53 -6.69
CA SER A 184 -6.11 -10.89 -5.35
C SER A 184 -5.70 -12.30 -4.92
N TRP A 185 -5.62 -13.25 -5.85
CA TRP A 185 -5.14 -14.61 -5.56
C TRP A 185 -3.63 -14.68 -5.40
N THR A 186 -2.87 -13.97 -6.25
CA THR A 186 -1.41 -13.87 -6.06
C THR A 186 -1.07 -13.15 -4.77
N ASP A 187 -1.78 -12.07 -4.42
CA ASP A 187 -1.61 -11.35 -3.14
C ASP A 187 -1.78 -12.28 -1.94
N THR A 188 -2.77 -13.18 -2.00
CA THR A 188 -3.03 -14.16 -0.92
C THR A 188 -1.85 -15.11 -0.72
N PHE A 189 -1.27 -15.62 -1.80
CA PHE A 189 -0.06 -16.45 -1.74
C PHE A 189 1.15 -15.65 -1.27
N GLN A 190 1.32 -14.45 -1.79
CA GLN A 190 2.40 -13.52 -1.44
C GLN A 190 2.37 -13.12 0.03
N ALA A 191 1.16 -12.90 0.58
CA ALA A 191 0.97 -12.66 2.02
C ALA A 191 1.50 -13.82 2.88
N GLY A 192 1.32 -15.06 2.43
CA GLY A 192 1.88 -16.24 3.10
C GLY A 192 3.41 -16.25 3.11
N LEU A 193 4.05 -15.88 2.00
CA LEU A 193 5.51 -15.77 1.94
C LEU A 193 6.03 -14.62 2.81
N MET A 194 5.33 -13.48 2.83
CA MET A 194 5.73 -12.31 3.62
C MET A 194 5.72 -12.60 5.12
N ILE A 195 4.63 -13.19 5.65
CA ILE A 195 4.56 -13.51 7.08
C ILE A 195 5.60 -14.57 7.47
N PHE A 196 5.82 -15.57 6.63
CA PHE A 196 6.87 -16.57 6.85
C PHE A 196 8.25 -15.91 6.97
N ALA A 197 8.62 -15.07 6.02
CA ALA A 197 9.91 -14.39 6.00
C ALA A 197 10.09 -13.44 7.20
N LEU A 198 9.03 -12.67 7.52
CA LEU A 198 9.06 -11.67 8.60
C LEU A 198 9.05 -12.30 10.00
N LEU A 199 8.52 -13.50 10.18
CA LEU A 199 8.61 -14.18 11.47
C LEU A 199 9.91 -14.97 11.59
N LEU A 200 10.33 -15.64 10.53
CA LEU A 200 11.51 -16.50 10.58
C LEU A 200 12.81 -15.71 10.75
N THR A 201 13.00 -14.65 9.98
CA THR A 201 14.26 -13.87 9.99
C THR A 201 14.60 -13.28 11.36
N PRO A 202 13.73 -12.53 12.06
CA PRO A 202 14.05 -11.99 13.38
C PRO A 202 14.25 -13.09 14.43
N ILE A 203 13.48 -14.20 14.38
CA ILE A 203 13.66 -15.32 15.31
C ILE A 203 15.06 -15.91 15.16
N VAL A 204 15.49 -16.21 13.94
CA VAL A 204 16.82 -16.78 13.69
C VAL A 204 17.92 -15.77 14.02
N THR A 205 17.72 -14.48 13.73
CA THR A 205 18.66 -13.43 14.10
C THR A 205 18.85 -13.37 15.62
N TYR A 206 17.76 -13.38 16.39
CA TYR A 206 17.82 -13.40 17.85
C TYR A 206 18.56 -14.63 18.39
N LEU A 207 18.27 -15.81 17.84
CA LEU A 207 18.95 -17.05 18.24
C LEU A 207 20.46 -17.04 17.89
N ALA A 208 20.83 -16.36 16.79
CA ALA A 208 22.23 -16.26 16.37
C ALA A 208 23.07 -15.33 17.26
N ILE A 209 22.44 -14.35 17.93
CA ILE A 209 23.11 -13.47 18.91
C ILE A 209 23.53 -14.26 20.15
N GLY A 210 22.76 -15.29 20.54
CA GLY A 210 23.09 -16.25 21.61
C GLY A 210 22.68 -15.75 23.00
N ASP A 211 23.55 -15.04 23.73
CA ASP A 211 23.31 -14.67 25.12
C ASP A 211 22.43 -13.41 25.24
N THR A 212 21.31 -13.54 25.96
CA THR A 212 20.37 -12.42 26.23
C THR A 212 20.98 -11.28 27.04
N THR A 213 21.97 -11.54 27.88
CA THR A 213 22.66 -10.48 28.65
C THR A 213 23.55 -9.65 27.76
N GLN A 214 24.20 -10.26 26.77
CA GLN A 214 25.00 -9.57 25.75
C GLN A 214 24.12 -8.76 24.80
N PHE A 215 22.93 -9.26 24.49
CA PHE A 215 21.99 -8.61 23.57
C PHE A 215 21.69 -7.16 23.96
N VAL A 216 21.34 -6.91 25.21
CA VAL A 216 21.06 -5.55 25.71
C VAL A 216 22.29 -4.66 25.58
N THR A 217 23.45 -5.13 26.03
CA THR A 217 24.71 -4.39 25.98
C THR A 217 25.13 -4.07 24.54
N LEU A 218 24.96 -5.01 23.62
CA LEU A 218 25.27 -4.80 22.20
C LEU A 218 24.41 -3.69 21.58
N ILE A 219 23.10 -3.68 21.87
CA ILE A 219 22.19 -2.63 21.37
C ILE A 219 22.53 -1.27 21.99
N GLU A 220 22.71 -1.18 23.30
CA GLU A 220 23.01 0.08 23.98
C GLU A 220 24.38 0.65 23.54
N THR A 221 25.35 -0.22 23.25
CA THR A 221 26.65 0.19 22.71
C THR A 221 26.52 0.71 21.28
N ALA A 222 25.77 0.01 20.42
CA ALA A 222 25.59 0.38 19.02
C ALA A 222 24.73 1.63 18.84
N ARG A 223 23.64 1.70 19.60
CA ARG A 223 22.62 2.75 19.54
C ARG A 223 22.15 3.08 20.94
N PRO A 224 22.80 4.04 21.63
CA PRO A 224 22.30 4.56 22.90
C PRO A 224 20.82 4.96 22.75
N HIS A 225 19.99 4.57 23.72
CA HIS A 225 18.55 4.85 23.72
C HIS A 225 17.68 4.04 22.75
N ALA A 226 18.21 3.03 22.03
CA ALA A 226 17.45 2.21 21.06
C ALA A 226 16.23 1.49 21.67
N PHE A 227 16.25 1.21 23.00
CA PHE A 227 15.10 0.66 23.74
C PHE A 227 14.04 1.71 24.08
N ASN A 228 14.37 2.99 23.99
CA ASN A 228 13.47 4.06 24.38
C ASN A 228 12.43 4.31 23.29
N ILE A 229 11.17 4.11 23.64
CA ILE A 229 10.04 4.39 22.71
C ILE A 229 9.65 5.88 22.79
N ILE A 230 9.87 6.56 23.92
CA ILE A 230 9.30 7.89 24.19
C ILE A 230 10.37 8.93 24.60
N SER A 231 11.40 8.55 25.36
CA SER A 231 12.20 9.49 26.17
C SER A 231 12.97 10.57 25.40
N ASP A 232 13.27 10.35 24.12
CA ASP A 232 14.03 11.31 23.31
C ASP A 232 13.22 11.89 22.15
N LEU A 233 11.91 11.57 22.08
CA LEU A 233 11.03 12.03 21.03
C LEU A 233 10.24 13.26 21.47
N SER A 234 10.17 14.27 20.60
CA SER A 234 9.17 15.32 20.74
C SER A 234 7.76 14.76 20.54
N VAL A 235 6.77 15.36 21.15
CA VAL A 235 5.35 15.03 20.92
C VAL A 235 5.03 15.10 19.42
N VAL A 236 5.63 16.04 18.70
CA VAL A 236 5.46 16.19 17.24
C VAL A 236 5.99 14.97 16.51
N ALA A 237 7.13 14.42 16.89
CA ALA A 237 7.68 13.22 16.25
C ALA A 237 6.78 11.99 16.46
N VAL A 238 6.29 11.77 17.68
CA VAL A 238 5.35 10.68 17.99
C VAL A 238 4.06 10.82 17.19
N LEU A 239 3.46 12.02 17.18
CA LEU A 239 2.23 12.28 16.44
C LEU A 239 2.44 12.12 14.93
N SER A 240 3.59 12.54 14.39
CA SER A 240 3.93 12.38 12.97
C SER A 240 4.07 10.91 12.60
N SER A 241 4.73 10.11 13.41
CA SER A 241 4.86 8.66 13.18
C SER A 241 3.51 7.94 13.31
N MET A 242 2.70 8.27 14.30
CA MET A 242 1.34 7.71 14.46
C MET A 242 0.39 8.13 13.34
N ALA A 243 0.58 9.31 12.76
CA ALA A 243 -0.27 9.84 11.69
C ALA A 243 -0.21 9.02 10.40
N TRP A 244 0.75 8.11 10.25
CA TRP A 244 0.71 7.12 9.16
C TRP A 244 -0.62 6.35 9.13
N GLY A 245 -1.24 6.11 10.28
CA GLY A 245 -2.55 5.47 10.39
C GLY A 245 -3.68 6.22 9.67
N LEU A 246 -3.61 7.55 9.57
CA LEU A 246 -4.61 8.35 8.86
C LEU A 246 -4.66 8.02 7.35
N GLY A 247 -3.54 7.56 6.80
CA GLY A 247 -3.45 7.19 5.40
C GLY A 247 -4.40 6.08 4.99
N TYR A 248 -4.72 5.13 5.87
CA TYR A 248 -5.59 4.00 5.55
C TYR A 248 -6.96 4.40 5.01
N PHE A 249 -7.51 5.50 5.51
CA PHE A 249 -8.84 5.98 5.09
C PHE A 249 -8.88 6.48 3.65
N GLY A 250 -7.72 6.75 3.04
CA GLY A 250 -7.63 7.33 1.71
C GLY A 250 -6.92 6.47 0.66
N GLN A 251 -6.48 5.24 0.96
CA GLN A 251 -5.71 4.43 0.01
C GLN A 251 -6.60 3.69 -1.00
N PRO A 252 -6.62 4.08 -2.29
CA PRO A 252 -7.55 3.49 -3.25
C PRO A 252 -7.36 1.98 -3.43
N HIS A 253 -6.12 1.49 -3.44
CA HIS A 253 -5.81 0.07 -3.61
C HIS A 253 -6.26 -0.80 -2.44
N ILE A 254 -6.38 -0.27 -1.23
CA ILE A 254 -6.95 -0.96 -0.06
C ILE A 254 -8.48 -0.88 -0.11
N LEU A 255 -9.02 0.32 -0.33
CA LEU A 255 -10.47 0.56 -0.32
C LEU A 255 -11.21 -0.26 -1.39
N VAL A 256 -10.59 -0.48 -2.55
CA VAL A 256 -11.18 -1.31 -3.61
C VAL A 256 -11.36 -2.77 -3.17
N ARG A 257 -10.55 -3.31 -2.23
CA ARG A 257 -10.74 -4.65 -1.67
C ARG A 257 -11.99 -4.72 -0.79
N PHE A 258 -12.29 -3.66 -0.07
CA PHE A 258 -13.55 -3.56 0.67
C PHE A 258 -14.76 -3.52 -0.26
N MET A 259 -14.65 -2.78 -1.36
CA MET A 259 -15.68 -2.73 -2.41
C MET A 259 -15.90 -4.11 -3.06
N ALA A 260 -14.83 -4.90 -3.21
CA ALA A 260 -14.84 -6.20 -3.87
C ALA A 260 -15.27 -7.38 -2.97
N ALA A 261 -15.43 -7.16 -1.66
CA ALA A 261 -15.89 -8.19 -0.72
C ALA A 261 -17.25 -8.76 -1.15
N ASP A 262 -17.44 -10.06 -1.00
CA ASP A 262 -18.68 -10.77 -1.38
C ASP A 262 -19.89 -10.25 -0.61
N SER A 263 -19.73 -9.95 0.67
CA SER A 263 -20.80 -9.46 1.53
C SER A 263 -20.30 -8.63 2.71
N VAL A 264 -21.18 -7.83 3.31
CA VAL A 264 -20.87 -7.12 4.56
C VAL A 264 -20.60 -8.10 5.71
N LYS A 265 -21.28 -9.25 5.71
CA LYS A 265 -21.14 -10.28 6.75
C LYS A 265 -19.75 -10.92 6.78
N SER A 266 -19.02 -10.90 5.66
CA SER A 266 -17.63 -11.39 5.60
C SER A 266 -16.60 -10.42 6.18
N ILE A 267 -16.93 -9.13 6.30
CA ILE A 267 -16.00 -8.08 6.76
C ILE A 267 -15.46 -8.31 8.18
N PRO A 268 -16.25 -8.69 9.20
CA PRO A 268 -15.71 -8.96 10.54
C PRO A 268 -14.69 -10.11 10.57
N ALA A 269 -14.90 -11.15 9.76
CA ALA A 269 -13.94 -12.25 9.61
C ALA A 269 -12.67 -11.79 8.88
N ALA A 270 -12.83 -11.05 7.77
CA ALA A 270 -11.72 -10.46 7.03
C ALA A 270 -10.88 -9.53 7.90
N ARG A 271 -11.50 -8.67 8.71
CA ARG A 271 -10.81 -7.80 9.67
C ARG A 271 -9.95 -8.60 10.65
N ARG A 272 -10.49 -9.66 11.27
CA ARG A 272 -9.73 -10.48 12.22
C ARG A 272 -8.51 -11.12 11.57
N ILE A 273 -8.68 -11.70 10.39
CA ILE A 273 -7.59 -12.34 9.63
C ILE A 273 -6.55 -11.29 9.23
N GLY A 274 -6.98 -10.19 8.60
CA GLY A 274 -6.10 -9.14 8.11
C GLY A 274 -5.32 -8.45 9.22
N MET A 275 -5.97 -8.12 10.34
CA MET A 275 -5.29 -7.49 11.48
C MET A 275 -4.31 -8.42 12.18
N THR A 276 -4.65 -9.70 12.35
CA THR A 276 -3.70 -10.69 12.92
C THR A 276 -2.48 -10.81 12.03
N TRP A 277 -2.67 -10.99 10.72
CA TRP A 277 -1.58 -11.06 9.75
C TRP A 277 -0.72 -9.79 9.78
N MET A 278 -1.33 -8.62 9.76
CA MET A 278 -0.65 -7.31 9.77
C MET A 278 0.19 -7.11 11.04
N ILE A 279 -0.39 -7.38 12.22
CA ILE A 279 0.33 -7.23 13.50
C ILE A 279 1.56 -8.13 13.53
N LEU A 280 1.41 -9.40 13.14
CA LEU A 280 2.54 -10.33 13.11
C LEU A 280 3.63 -9.90 12.13
N CYS A 281 3.26 -9.41 10.94
CA CYS A 281 4.22 -8.89 9.96
C CYS A 281 4.96 -7.65 10.48
N LEU A 282 4.26 -6.70 11.10
CA LEU A 282 4.87 -5.49 11.65
C LEU A 282 5.80 -5.79 12.83
N VAL A 283 5.39 -6.70 13.73
CA VAL A 283 6.26 -7.18 14.82
C VAL A 283 7.52 -7.83 14.25
N GLY A 284 7.39 -8.64 13.21
CA GLY A 284 8.52 -9.25 12.54
C GLY A 284 9.46 -8.23 11.88
N ALA A 285 8.92 -7.22 11.21
CA ALA A 285 9.69 -6.17 10.58
C ALA A 285 10.47 -5.31 11.61
N VAL A 286 9.81 -4.92 12.70
CA VAL A 286 10.45 -4.23 13.83
C VAL A 286 11.54 -5.12 14.44
N GLY A 287 11.24 -6.39 14.69
CA GLY A 287 12.19 -7.36 15.24
C GLY A 287 13.43 -7.54 14.35
N ALA A 288 13.27 -7.64 13.04
CA ALA A 288 14.39 -7.79 12.11
C ALA A 288 15.35 -6.58 12.16
N GLY A 289 14.80 -5.37 12.17
CA GLY A 289 15.62 -4.15 12.32
C GLY A 289 16.30 -4.09 13.69
N PHE A 290 15.56 -4.36 14.76
CA PHE A 290 16.04 -4.22 16.13
C PHE A 290 17.09 -5.28 16.50
N PHE A 291 16.85 -6.54 16.18
CA PHE A 291 17.85 -7.59 16.40
C PHE A 291 19.06 -7.44 15.46
N GLY A 292 18.85 -6.87 14.27
CA GLY A 292 19.91 -6.51 13.36
C GLY A 292 20.93 -5.55 13.97
N ILE A 293 20.51 -4.62 14.86
CA ILE A 293 21.43 -3.74 15.57
C ILE A 293 22.45 -4.54 16.39
N ALA A 294 21.99 -5.48 17.22
CA ALA A 294 22.84 -6.33 18.03
C ALA A 294 23.73 -7.25 17.18
N TYR A 295 23.14 -7.87 16.15
CA TYR A 295 23.88 -8.80 15.29
C TYR A 295 25.04 -8.14 14.55
N PHE A 296 24.82 -6.99 13.92
CA PHE A 296 25.88 -6.25 13.21
C PHE A 296 26.84 -5.52 14.15
N GLN A 297 26.46 -5.26 15.41
CA GLN A 297 27.39 -4.80 16.44
C GLN A 297 28.34 -5.93 16.88
N GLN A 298 27.84 -7.17 16.94
CA GLN A 298 28.65 -8.36 17.26
C GLN A 298 29.54 -8.77 16.08
N HIS A 299 29.13 -8.49 14.84
CA HIS A 299 29.80 -8.83 13.59
C HIS A 299 30.04 -7.59 12.70
N PRO A 300 30.89 -6.64 13.12
CA PRO A 300 31.09 -5.38 12.41
C PRO A 300 31.71 -5.57 11.01
N GLU A 301 32.45 -6.65 10.80
CA GLU A 301 33.00 -7.05 9.51
C GLU A 301 31.93 -7.36 8.44
N LEU A 302 30.72 -7.74 8.85
CA LEU A 302 29.59 -8.03 7.97
C LEU A 302 28.68 -6.80 7.77
N ALA A 303 28.87 -5.73 8.51
CA ALA A 303 28.01 -4.53 8.48
C ALA A 303 28.20 -3.61 7.26
N GLY A 304 29.18 -3.89 6.40
CA GLY A 304 29.62 -2.94 5.36
C GLY A 304 28.52 -2.49 4.39
N VAL A 305 27.60 -3.37 3.99
CA VAL A 305 26.48 -3.05 3.10
C VAL A 305 25.40 -2.29 3.86
N VAL A 306 25.03 -2.76 5.05
CA VAL A 306 23.96 -2.18 5.89
C VAL A 306 24.33 -0.78 6.38
N SER A 307 25.61 -0.53 6.65
CA SER A 307 26.10 0.79 7.04
C SER A 307 25.95 1.84 5.94
N LYS A 308 26.05 1.43 4.68
CA LYS A 308 25.83 2.31 3.50
C LYS A 308 24.33 2.50 3.21
N ASN A 309 23.55 1.45 3.35
CA ASN A 309 22.12 1.49 3.11
C ASN A 309 21.37 0.63 4.14
N PRO A 310 20.86 1.22 5.22
CA PRO A 310 20.13 0.50 6.27
C PRO A 310 18.87 -0.24 5.79
N GLU A 311 18.25 0.18 4.69
CA GLU A 311 17.11 -0.53 4.09
C GLU A 311 17.47 -1.94 3.58
N THR A 312 18.77 -2.31 3.57
CA THR A 312 19.22 -3.66 3.23
C THR A 312 19.33 -4.61 4.42
N VAL A 313 19.10 -4.15 5.66
CA VAL A 313 19.31 -4.95 6.88
C VAL A 313 18.63 -6.31 6.84
N PHE A 314 17.38 -6.38 6.41
CA PHE A 314 16.63 -7.62 6.31
C PHE A 314 17.25 -8.59 5.27
N MET A 315 17.66 -8.07 4.12
CA MET A 315 18.30 -8.85 3.07
C MET A 315 19.65 -9.41 3.51
N GLU A 316 20.49 -8.60 4.16
CA GLU A 316 21.81 -9.01 4.61
C GLU A 316 21.72 -10.06 5.72
N LEU A 317 20.82 -9.87 6.72
CA LEU A 317 20.54 -10.89 7.71
C LEU A 317 20.11 -12.22 7.08
N THR A 318 19.23 -12.14 6.07
CA THR A 318 18.78 -13.33 5.35
C THR A 318 19.93 -14.06 4.68
N LYS A 319 20.80 -13.35 3.95
CA LYS A 319 21.95 -13.97 3.24
C LYS A 319 22.97 -14.57 4.16
N ILE A 320 23.16 -13.99 5.35
CA ILE A 320 24.17 -14.45 6.32
C ILE A 320 23.67 -15.66 7.13
N LEU A 321 22.39 -15.62 7.54
CA LEU A 321 21.88 -16.55 8.55
C LEU A 321 21.27 -17.84 7.98
N PHE A 322 20.92 -17.85 6.70
CA PHE A 322 20.20 -18.99 6.12
C PHE A 322 21.00 -19.72 5.03
N ASN A 323 20.67 -20.98 4.82
CA ASN A 323 21.18 -21.72 3.68
C ASN A 323 20.58 -21.20 2.36
N PRO A 324 21.24 -21.42 1.20
CA PRO A 324 20.84 -20.82 -0.08
C PRO A 324 19.38 -21.12 -0.51
N TRP A 325 18.81 -22.27 -0.15
CA TRP A 325 17.42 -22.61 -0.48
C TRP A 325 16.43 -21.70 0.27
N ILE A 326 16.65 -21.51 1.57
CA ILE A 326 15.82 -20.64 2.41
C ILE A 326 16.04 -19.16 2.04
N VAL A 327 17.27 -18.76 1.75
CA VAL A 327 17.59 -17.42 1.21
C VAL A 327 16.71 -17.12 0.00
N GLY A 328 16.63 -18.04 -0.96
CA GLY A 328 15.81 -17.85 -2.16
C GLY A 328 14.32 -17.65 -1.85
N ILE A 329 13.77 -18.39 -0.89
CA ILE A 329 12.36 -18.25 -0.46
C ILE A 329 12.13 -16.89 0.22
N ILE A 330 13.00 -16.50 1.16
CA ILE A 330 12.85 -15.24 1.92
C ILE A 330 13.06 -14.02 0.99
N LEU A 331 14.03 -14.07 0.08
CA LEU A 331 14.23 -12.99 -0.89
C LEU A 331 13.08 -12.94 -1.92
N ALA A 332 12.48 -14.09 -2.28
CA ALA A 332 11.24 -14.10 -3.05
C ALA A 332 10.08 -13.44 -2.29
N ALA A 333 10.04 -13.46 -0.95
CA ALA A 333 9.04 -12.73 -0.17
C ALA A 333 9.21 -11.21 -0.27
N ILE A 334 10.44 -10.69 -0.43
CA ILE A 334 10.65 -9.26 -0.70
C ILE A 334 10.10 -8.90 -2.09
N LEU A 335 10.38 -9.72 -3.10
CA LEU A 335 9.81 -9.52 -4.44
C LEU A 335 8.27 -9.64 -4.40
N ALA A 336 7.74 -10.57 -3.61
CA ALA A 336 6.31 -10.75 -3.38
C ALA A 336 5.65 -9.46 -2.84
N ALA A 337 6.25 -8.84 -1.83
CA ALA A 337 5.78 -7.57 -1.27
C ALA A 337 5.81 -6.42 -2.29
N VAL A 338 6.86 -6.34 -3.09
CA VAL A 338 6.96 -5.35 -4.18
C VAL A 338 5.89 -5.61 -5.23
N MET A 339 5.77 -6.86 -5.68
CA MET A 339 4.88 -7.25 -6.77
C MET A 339 3.40 -7.10 -6.39
N SER A 340 2.99 -7.52 -5.18
CA SER A 340 1.60 -7.40 -4.71
C SER A 340 1.12 -5.96 -4.71
N THR A 341 1.89 -5.06 -4.12
CA THR A 341 1.51 -3.65 -4.03
C THR A 341 1.56 -2.97 -5.40
N LEU A 342 2.65 -3.16 -6.15
CA LEU A 342 2.84 -2.50 -7.44
C LEU A 342 1.77 -2.93 -8.46
N SER A 343 1.40 -4.22 -8.49
CA SER A 343 0.33 -4.73 -9.35
C SER A 343 -1.03 -4.09 -9.05
N CYS A 344 -1.34 -3.94 -7.76
CA CYS A 344 -2.57 -3.30 -7.31
C CYS A 344 -2.63 -1.82 -7.71
N GLN A 345 -1.54 -1.11 -7.51
CA GLN A 345 -1.43 0.31 -7.86
C GLN A 345 -1.53 0.54 -9.37
N LEU A 346 -0.83 -0.27 -10.16
CA LEU A 346 -0.89 -0.22 -11.62
C LEU A 346 -2.30 -0.50 -12.15
N LEU A 347 -3.02 -1.47 -11.54
CA LEU A 347 -4.39 -1.77 -11.93
C LEU A 347 -5.35 -0.63 -11.57
N VAL A 348 -5.23 -0.02 -10.38
CA VAL A 348 -6.08 1.11 -9.97
C VAL A 348 -5.83 2.33 -10.87
N CYS A 349 -4.59 2.64 -11.19
CA CYS A 349 -4.25 3.69 -12.15
C CYS A 349 -4.84 3.40 -13.54
N SER A 350 -4.66 2.18 -14.02
CA SER A 350 -5.21 1.74 -15.30
C SER A 350 -6.73 1.86 -15.32
N SER A 351 -7.39 1.48 -14.22
CA SER A 351 -8.85 1.59 -14.08
C SER A 351 -9.31 3.04 -14.12
N ALA A 352 -8.63 3.93 -13.38
CA ALA A 352 -8.94 5.37 -13.40
C ALA A 352 -8.75 5.98 -14.80
N LEU A 353 -7.67 5.62 -15.52
CA LEU A 353 -7.46 6.10 -16.88
C LEU A 353 -8.48 5.54 -17.87
N THR A 354 -8.82 4.25 -17.75
CA THR A 354 -9.68 3.56 -18.72
C THR A 354 -11.16 3.82 -18.48
N GLU A 355 -11.65 3.58 -17.25
CA GLU A 355 -13.08 3.76 -16.92
C GLU A 355 -13.41 5.24 -16.72
N ASP A 356 -12.60 5.94 -15.94
CA ASP A 356 -12.95 7.28 -15.51
C ASP A 356 -12.62 8.34 -16.54
N LEU A 357 -11.51 8.24 -17.27
CA LEU A 357 -11.12 9.22 -18.29
C LEU A 357 -11.46 8.77 -19.71
N TYR A 358 -10.99 7.61 -20.17
CA TYR A 358 -11.18 7.18 -21.55
C TYR A 358 -12.65 6.90 -21.88
N LYS A 359 -13.31 6.00 -21.17
CA LYS A 359 -14.74 5.68 -21.35
C LYS A 359 -15.62 6.87 -20.93
N GLY A 360 -15.24 7.56 -19.82
CA GLY A 360 -15.99 8.69 -19.29
C GLY A 360 -16.11 9.87 -20.25
N PHE A 361 -15.07 10.19 -21.03
CA PHE A 361 -14.97 11.42 -21.82
C PHE A 361 -14.61 11.20 -23.30
N ILE A 362 -13.79 10.19 -23.66
CA ILE A 362 -13.27 10.01 -25.02
C ILE A 362 -14.16 9.07 -25.83
N ARG A 363 -14.46 7.87 -25.33
CA ARG A 363 -15.24 6.85 -26.02
C ARG A 363 -16.29 6.19 -25.14
N LYS A 364 -17.42 6.89 -24.97
CA LYS A 364 -18.54 6.43 -24.12
C LYS A 364 -19.11 5.06 -24.50
N ASN A 365 -19.03 4.69 -25.76
CA ASN A 365 -19.52 3.41 -26.29
C ASN A 365 -18.38 2.41 -26.61
N ALA A 366 -17.24 2.51 -25.89
CA ALA A 366 -16.13 1.57 -26.06
C ALA A 366 -16.57 0.13 -25.74
N SER A 367 -16.12 -0.83 -26.54
CA SER A 367 -16.42 -2.26 -26.30
C SER A 367 -15.63 -2.77 -25.09
N GLN A 368 -16.12 -3.85 -24.45
CA GLN A 368 -15.43 -4.50 -23.32
C GLN A 368 -13.99 -4.91 -23.68
N LYS A 369 -13.80 -5.45 -24.91
CA LYS A 369 -12.46 -5.82 -25.40
C LYS A 369 -11.54 -4.60 -25.55
N GLU A 370 -12.09 -3.50 -26.08
CA GLU A 370 -11.34 -2.24 -26.21
C GLU A 370 -10.89 -1.71 -24.85
N LEU A 371 -11.79 -1.69 -23.86
CA LEU A 371 -11.47 -1.22 -22.50
C LEU A 371 -10.38 -2.06 -21.84
N VAL A 372 -10.41 -3.39 -21.98
CA VAL A 372 -9.34 -4.25 -21.47
C VAL A 372 -7.99 -3.95 -22.14
N TRP A 373 -7.97 -3.75 -23.47
CA TRP A 373 -6.75 -3.40 -24.19
C TRP A 373 -6.19 -2.02 -23.79
N VAL A 374 -7.07 -1.01 -23.69
CA VAL A 374 -6.68 0.32 -23.21
C VAL A 374 -6.11 0.21 -21.78
N GLY A 375 -6.75 -0.55 -20.90
CA GLY A 375 -6.25 -0.80 -19.54
C GLY A 375 -4.84 -1.37 -19.52
N ARG A 376 -4.54 -2.36 -20.34
CA ARG A 376 -3.19 -2.94 -20.46
C ARG A 376 -2.15 -1.93 -20.94
N ILE A 377 -2.50 -1.11 -21.92
CA ILE A 377 -1.62 -0.03 -22.41
C ILE A 377 -1.35 0.99 -21.29
N MET A 378 -2.36 1.34 -20.51
CA MET A 378 -2.21 2.28 -19.39
C MET A 378 -1.33 1.70 -18.27
N VAL A 379 -1.42 0.40 -17.96
CA VAL A 379 -0.49 -0.28 -17.04
C VAL A 379 0.96 -0.07 -17.48
N LEU A 380 1.25 -0.32 -18.77
CA LEU A 380 2.60 -0.14 -19.32
C LEU A 380 3.06 1.32 -19.26
N ALA A 381 2.19 2.26 -19.61
CA ALA A 381 2.52 3.69 -19.60
C ALA A 381 2.88 4.18 -18.18
N ILE A 382 2.11 3.77 -17.15
CA ILE A 382 2.39 4.13 -15.77
C ILE A 382 3.64 3.45 -15.25
N ALA A 383 3.88 2.20 -15.63
CA ALA A 383 5.09 1.49 -15.25
C ALA A 383 6.36 2.17 -15.80
N VAL A 384 6.33 2.63 -17.05
CA VAL A 384 7.44 3.40 -17.64
C VAL A 384 7.62 4.73 -16.89
N LEU A 385 6.54 5.45 -16.57
CA LEU A 385 6.61 6.67 -15.77
C LEU A 385 7.23 6.41 -14.39
N ALA A 386 6.84 5.33 -13.72
CA ALA A 386 7.38 4.93 -12.43
C ALA A 386 8.89 4.61 -12.51
N ILE A 387 9.33 3.93 -13.57
CA ILE A 387 10.76 3.66 -13.81
C ILE A 387 11.55 4.96 -13.98
N VAL A 388 11.02 5.92 -14.74
CA VAL A 388 11.66 7.24 -14.90
C VAL A 388 11.78 7.97 -13.57
N LEU A 389 10.73 7.98 -12.75
CA LEU A 389 10.74 8.59 -11.42
C LEU A 389 11.69 7.87 -10.45
N ALA A 390 11.84 6.56 -10.59
CA ALA A 390 12.74 5.74 -9.79
C ALA A 390 14.21 5.78 -10.27
N GLY A 391 14.54 6.56 -11.29
CA GLY A 391 15.87 6.60 -11.92
C GLY A 391 17.01 7.07 -10.99
N ASN A 392 16.71 7.74 -9.87
CA ASN A 392 17.70 8.12 -8.89
C ASN A 392 18.02 6.94 -7.94
N PRO A 393 19.25 6.38 -7.99
CA PRO A 393 19.64 5.27 -7.13
C PRO A 393 19.74 5.63 -5.64
N ASP A 394 19.80 6.90 -5.27
CA ASP A 394 19.85 7.34 -3.86
C ASP A 394 18.46 7.45 -3.22
N SER A 395 17.41 7.22 -3.97
CA SER A 395 16.03 7.25 -3.47
C SER A 395 15.81 6.22 -2.36
N LYS A 396 15.12 6.63 -1.30
CA LYS A 396 14.72 5.76 -0.18
C LYS A 396 13.28 5.29 -0.36
N VAL A 397 13.08 3.98 -0.19
CA VAL A 397 11.76 3.34 -0.34
C VAL A 397 10.75 3.97 0.62
N LEU A 398 11.11 4.05 1.93
CA LEU A 398 10.23 4.59 2.95
C LEU A 398 9.84 6.06 2.68
N GLY A 399 10.77 6.88 2.21
CA GLY A 399 10.52 8.29 1.91
C GLY A 399 9.53 8.52 0.75
N LEU A 400 9.65 7.73 -0.32
CA LEU A 400 8.72 7.78 -1.46
C LEU A 400 7.32 7.30 -1.06
N VAL A 401 7.25 6.21 -0.28
CA VAL A 401 5.99 5.70 0.26
C VAL A 401 5.33 6.73 1.15
N ALA A 402 6.06 7.33 2.10
CA ALA A 402 5.54 8.34 3.02
C ALA A 402 4.83 9.48 2.28
N TYR A 403 5.46 10.01 1.23
CA TYR A 403 4.91 11.11 0.46
C TYR A 403 3.62 10.73 -0.31
N ALA A 404 3.62 9.60 -1.00
CA ALA A 404 2.44 9.13 -1.71
C ALA A 404 1.30 8.76 -0.74
N TRP A 405 1.63 8.11 0.38
CA TRP A 405 0.71 7.74 1.44
C TRP A 405 0.01 8.96 2.05
N ALA A 406 0.77 10.02 2.32
CA ALA A 406 0.24 11.28 2.80
C ALA A 406 -0.71 11.93 1.79
N GLY A 407 -0.34 11.93 0.51
CA GLY A 407 -1.16 12.51 -0.55
C GLY A 407 -2.53 11.86 -0.66
N PHE A 408 -2.58 10.54 -0.67
CA PHE A 408 -3.85 9.80 -0.66
C PHE A 408 -4.60 9.96 0.65
N GLY A 409 -3.93 9.81 1.79
CA GLY A 409 -4.53 9.94 3.10
C GLY A 409 -5.22 11.29 3.29
N ALA A 410 -4.57 12.38 2.89
CA ALA A 410 -5.12 13.73 3.02
C ALA A 410 -6.21 14.04 1.99
N ALA A 411 -6.03 13.64 0.72
CA ALA A 411 -6.99 13.96 -0.33
C ALA A 411 -8.29 13.14 -0.22
N PHE A 412 -8.17 11.85 0.06
CA PHE A 412 -9.32 10.94 0.07
C PHE A 412 -9.79 10.54 1.48
N GLY A 413 -8.93 10.53 2.51
CA GLY A 413 -9.32 10.08 3.86
C GLY A 413 -10.51 10.84 4.43
N PRO A 414 -10.44 12.17 4.60
CA PRO A 414 -11.58 12.97 5.04
C PRO A 414 -12.80 12.85 4.13
N LEU A 415 -12.57 12.77 2.82
CA LEU A 415 -13.62 12.61 1.81
C LEU A 415 -14.38 11.29 1.99
N ILE A 416 -13.67 10.17 2.13
CA ILE A 416 -14.27 8.85 2.37
C ILE A 416 -15.04 8.84 3.68
N ILE A 417 -14.42 9.26 4.79
CA ILE A 417 -15.06 9.28 6.10
C ILE A 417 -16.37 10.09 6.03
N LEU A 418 -16.30 11.34 5.62
CA LEU A 418 -17.48 12.20 5.61
C LEU A 418 -18.51 11.75 4.58
N SER A 419 -18.13 11.20 3.43
CA SER A 419 -19.08 10.65 2.45
C SER A 419 -19.90 9.48 2.98
N LEU A 420 -19.37 8.70 3.95
CA LEU A 420 -20.00 7.53 4.55
C LEU A 420 -20.79 7.85 5.85
N PHE A 421 -20.48 8.98 6.51
CA PHE A 421 -21.08 9.27 7.81
C PHE A 421 -21.90 10.56 7.85
N TRP A 422 -21.76 11.45 6.84
CA TRP A 422 -22.40 12.75 6.87
C TRP A 422 -23.27 13.02 5.63
N LYS A 423 -24.59 12.89 5.78
CA LYS A 423 -25.52 13.04 4.67
C LYS A 423 -25.59 14.45 4.09
N ARG A 424 -25.21 15.50 4.88
CA ARG A 424 -25.23 16.91 4.48
C ARG A 424 -24.06 17.28 3.55
N MET A 425 -23.07 16.41 3.42
CA MET A 425 -21.90 16.65 2.56
C MET A 425 -22.31 16.92 1.11
N THR A 426 -21.71 17.94 0.50
CA THR A 426 -22.03 18.40 -0.87
C THR A 426 -20.91 18.09 -1.87
N LEU A 427 -21.24 18.21 -3.16
CA LEU A 427 -20.28 18.10 -4.27
C LEU A 427 -19.12 19.09 -4.12
N GLU A 428 -19.46 20.37 -3.83
CA GLU A 428 -18.48 21.45 -3.66
C GLU A 428 -17.57 21.19 -2.47
N GLY A 429 -18.12 20.69 -1.37
CA GLY A 429 -17.35 20.28 -0.19
C GLY A 429 -16.40 19.13 -0.50
N ALA A 430 -16.89 18.11 -1.21
CA ALA A 430 -16.06 16.98 -1.64
C ALA A 430 -14.88 17.42 -2.51
N LEU A 431 -15.13 18.27 -3.49
CA LEU A 431 -14.11 18.82 -4.38
C LEU A 431 -13.09 19.68 -3.62
N ALA A 432 -13.57 20.58 -2.75
CA ALA A 432 -12.71 21.44 -1.95
C ALA A 432 -11.77 20.64 -1.06
N GLY A 433 -12.28 19.64 -0.32
CA GLY A 433 -11.46 18.82 0.55
C GLY A 433 -10.41 18.01 -0.21
N MET A 434 -10.78 17.40 -1.32
CA MET A 434 -9.88 16.63 -2.17
C MET A 434 -8.71 17.51 -2.68
N ILE A 435 -9.01 18.70 -3.21
CA ILE A 435 -8.00 19.62 -3.73
C ILE A 435 -7.13 20.15 -2.60
N VAL A 436 -7.73 20.64 -1.51
CA VAL A 436 -7.00 21.20 -0.37
C VAL A 436 -6.09 20.15 0.26
N GLY A 437 -6.56 18.90 0.44
CA GLY A 437 -5.74 17.82 0.98
C GLY A 437 -4.49 17.57 0.14
N ALA A 438 -4.64 17.42 -1.17
CA ALA A 438 -3.52 17.21 -2.09
C ALA A 438 -2.55 18.41 -2.12
N VAL A 439 -3.07 19.62 -2.25
CA VAL A 439 -2.26 20.86 -2.34
C VAL A 439 -1.49 21.11 -1.03
N VAL A 440 -2.13 20.91 0.12
CA VAL A 440 -1.47 21.10 1.42
C VAL A 440 -0.36 20.09 1.62
N VAL A 441 -0.54 18.81 1.26
CA VAL A 441 0.55 17.81 1.34
C VAL A 441 1.74 18.22 0.47
N ILE A 442 1.49 18.59 -0.79
CA ILE A 442 2.54 19.02 -1.71
C ILE A 442 3.25 20.28 -1.20
N GLY A 443 2.47 21.27 -0.79
CA GLY A 443 3.00 22.53 -0.26
C GLY A 443 3.78 22.34 1.04
N TRP A 444 3.24 21.55 1.98
CA TRP A 444 3.90 21.30 3.26
C TRP A 444 5.25 20.62 3.12
N LYS A 445 5.32 19.58 2.28
CA LYS A 445 6.56 18.86 1.98
C LYS A 445 7.67 19.76 1.47
N ASN A 446 7.32 20.73 0.62
CA ASN A 446 8.30 21.63 -0.01
C ASN A 446 8.64 22.87 0.82
N LEU A 447 7.69 23.40 1.60
CA LEU A 447 7.84 24.68 2.28
C LEU A 447 8.09 24.54 3.79
N PHE A 448 7.59 23.48 4.42
CA PHE A 448 7.58 23.30 5.87
C PHE A 448 8.22 21.99 6.34
N ALA A 449 9.04 21.34 5.52
CA ALA A 449 9.73 20.09 5.89
C ALA A 449 10.59 20.23 7.15
N SER A 450 11.17 21.41 7.40
CA SER A 450 11.99 21.69 8.57
C SER A 450 11.24 21.65 9.91
N THR A 451 9.90 21.66 9.89
CA THR A 451 9.07 21.57 11.11
C THR A 451 9.09 20.18 11.76
N GLY A 452 9.49 19.14 11.01
CA GLY A 452 9.39 17.75 11.45
C GLY A 452 7.94 17.21 11.52
N VAL A 453 6.94 18.01 11.15
CA VAL A 453 5.54 17.58 11.10
C VAL A 453 5.30 16.82 9.79
N TYR A 454 4.83 15.59 9.90
CA TYR A 454 4.48 14.78 8.73
C TYR A 454 3.32 15.41 7.95
N GLU A 455 3.51 15.62 6.67
CA GLU A 455 2.61 16.37 5.79
C GLU A 455 1.16 15.85 5.73
N ILE A 456 0.93 14.59 6.11
CA ILE A 456 -0.44 14.04 6.19
C ILE A 456 -1.28 14.74 7.25
N ILE A 457 -0.67 15.19 8.36
CA ILE A 457 -1.40 15.83 9.47
C ILE A 457 -2.09 17.13 9.01
N PRO A 458 -1.33 18.15 8.55
CA PRO A 458 -1.96 19.38 8.07
C PRO A 458 -2.85 19.13 6.86
N GLY A 459 -2.46 18.24 5.93
CA GLY A 459 -3.27 17.89 4.77
C GLY A 459 -4.63 17.32 5.15
N PHE A 460 -4.66 16.34 6.06
CA PHE A 460 -5.89 15.69 6.52
C PHE A 460 -6.82 16.67 7.27
N ILE A 461 -6.26 17.47 8.19
CA ILE A 461 -7.03 18.45 8.97
C ILE A 461 -7.62 19.54 8.06
N CYS A 462 -6.80 20.12 7.18
CA CYS A 462 -7.26 21.16 6.26
C CYS A 462 -8.34 20.63 5.29
N ALA A 463 -8.17 19.40 4.77
CA ALA A 463 -9.18 18.77 3.94
C ALA A 463 -10.50 18.55 4.70
N PHE A 464 -10.42 18.01 5.94
CA PHE A 464 -11.59 17.77 6.78
C PHE A 464 -12.38 19.05 7.06
N ILE A 465 -11.67 20.13 7.46
CA ILE A 465 -12.27 21.45 7.72
C ILE A 465 -12.87 22.01 6.42
N SER A 466 -12.15 21.93 5.30
CA SER A 466 -12.63 22.44 4.01
C SER A 466 -13.91 21.75 3.55
N ILE A 467 -14.01 20.43 3.70
CA ILE A 467 -15.25 19.70 3.39
C ILE A 467 -16.41 20.21 4.23
N ILE A 468 -16.21 20.36 5.54
CA ILE A 468 -17.28 20.79 6.44
C ILE A 468 -17.71 22.22 6.11
N VAL A 469 -16.77 23.16 6.06
CA VAL A 469 -17.07 24.58 5.83
C VAL A 469 -17.77 24.77 4.48
N VAL A 470 -17.19 24.25 3.40
CA VAL A 470 -17.75 24.40 2.06
C VAL A 470 -19.10 23.70 1.93
N SER A 471 -19.27 22.52 2.53
CA SER A 471 -20.59 21.86 2.52
C SER A 471 -21.65 22.65 3.28
N LEU A 472 -21.31 23.33 4.38
CA LEU A 472 -22.28 24.10 5.16
C LEU A 472 -22.72 25.40 4.44
N ILE A 473 -21.82 26.06 3.72
CA ILE A 473 -22.11 27.28 2.99
C ILE A 473 -22.69 27.06 1.59
N SER A 474 -22.50 25.87 1.00
CA SER A 474 -23.08 25.50 -0.29
C SER A 474 -24.53 25.03 -0.18
N LYS A 475 -25.22 24.94 -1.31
CA LYS A 475 -26.61 24.46 -1.37
C LYS A 475 -26.69 23.03 -0.84
N ALA A 476 -27.71 22.74 -0.04
CA ALA A 476 -27.94 21.40 0.48
C ALA A 476 -28.08 20.36 -0.64
N PRO A 477 -27.61 19.12 -0.44
CA PRO A 477 -27.85 18.04 -1.39
C PRO A 477 -29.35 17.84 -1.65
N ASN A 478 -29.69 17.41 -2.87
CA ASN A 478 -31.08 17.13 -3.23
C ASN A 478 -31.61 15.87 -2.49
N SER A 479 -32.93 15.64 -2.57
CA SER A 479 -33.61 14.50 -1.93
C SER A 479 -33.11 13.16 -2.41
N ASP A 480 -32.71 13.05 -3.68
CA ASP A 480 -32.23 11.78 -4.26
C ASP A 480 -30.86 11.38 -3.71
N VAL A 481 -29.96 12.36 -3.54
CA VAL A 481 -28.64 12.15 -2.93
C VAL A 481 -28.77 11.73 -1.46
N THR A 482 -29.62 12.45 -0.70
CA THR A 482 -29.84 12.11 0.71
C THR A 482 -30.62 10.81 0.89
N GLY A 483 -31.59 10.51 0.02
CA GLY A 483 -32.34 9.27 0.02
C GLY A 483 -31.47 8.03 -0.23
N ARG A 484 -30.57 8.09 -1.23
CA ARG A 484 -29.61 7.01 -1.50
C ARG A 484 -28.65 6.82 -0.32
N PHE A 485 -28.22 7.88 0.35
CA PHE A 485 -27.40 7.80 1.56
C PHE A 485 -28.16 7.06 2.69
N GLU A 486 -29.41 7.46 2.96
CA GLU A 486 -30.23 6.84 4.01
C GLU A 486 -30.56 5.37 3.72
N GLN A 487 -30.79 5.04 2.44
CA GLN A 487 -30.97 3.66 1.98
C GLN A 487 -29.72 2.82 2.28
N ALA A 488 -28.52 3.33 1.94
CA ALA A 488 -27.27 2.63 2.19
C ALA A 488 -27.00 2.46 3.69
N ASP A 489 -27.25 3.48 4.52
CA ASP A 489 -27.08 3.41 5.97
C ASP A 489 -28.05 2.42 6.62
N LYS A 490 -29.29 2.37 6.13
CA LYS A 490 -30.31 1.39 6.56
C LYS A 490 -29.88 -0.04 6.23
N LEU A 491 -29.50 -0.29 4.97
CA LEU A 491 -29.04 -1.61 4.54
C LEU A 491 -27.80 -2.08 5.30
N TYR A 492 -26.86 -1.17 5.56
CA TYR A 492 -25.68 -1.50 6.37
C TYR A 492 -26.10 -1.96 7.79
N LYS A 493 -27.00 -1.23 8.46
CA LYS A 493 -27.48 -1.58 9.80
C LYS A 493 -28.28 -2.89 9.85
N GLU A 494 -29.00 -3.21 8.79
CA GLU A 494 -29.75 -4.48 8.68
C GLU A 494 -28.84 -5.67 8.36
N SER A 495 -27.65 -5.42 7.82
CA SER A 495 -26.70 -6.46 7.40
C SER A 495 -25.65 -6.79 8.47
N THR A 496 -25.48 -5.95 9.48
CA THR A 496 -24.53 -6.11 10.60
C THR A 496 -25.22 -6.58 11.86
#